data_0a07db8db8acd348a5cf56321c5dca15
#
_entry.id   0a07db8db8acd348a5cf56321c5dca15
#
_cell.length_a   1.000
_cell.length_b   1.000
_cell.length_c   1.000
_cell.angle_alpha   90.00
_cell.angle_beta   90.00
_cell.angle_gamma   90.00
#
_symmetry.space_group_name_H-M   'P 1'
#
loop_
_entity.id
_entity.type
_entity.pdbx_description
1 polymer ?
#
loop_
_entity_poly.entity_id
_entity_poly.type
_entity_poly.pdbx_seq_one_letter_code
_entity_poly.pdbx_strand_id
1 'polypeptide(L)'
;MISIKLNEKYEKTLQFLLIITTYVMIVLRFLLNEKGRTNPDSIRYMRQSEIFPIIDNTTAPLGYPLFIKFFTYFAIDDFWSSKLIGILAYTFLLFFAYKKRFFFKELLIASALFSFVSIFSFTMAEALTLPFVVLLFYVTNQILKNKISTKSGIFYLSFILILLINIRYSALFLCFGTVFFGLINYKKFYWKSFVISGMIGVGFYGLYKILFIDYFNENYINTFLEIGLKSTPTLLLELYQGLATSFNPFVHIADPNGGIINYGIYGIGVLTIIAMVFLFIKTKLSETEKFILIISIVCIVCSYFIQYVYSVNAIDYRLLAPFSIGIWLVFFKKLFQIFDSLTYSIGFLSLMTGFVFTWLSKGDYLENRKVITEFLENENIKDETIKFYLKSEESGDDIQTAELISTVNPKIYVTFQPKDTLQNKVLTKHKVESKIRIKKNNYQ
;
A
#
# COMPACT_ATOMS: atom_id res chain seq x y z
N MET A 1 12.73 -31.53 -17.11
CA MET A 1 12.47 -30.48 -16.10
C MET A 1 13.63 -30.47 -15.12
N ILE A 2 14.47 -29.45 -15.14
CA ILE A 2 15.65 -29.35 -14.26
C ILE A 2 15.13 -28.81 -12.90
N SER A 3 14.82 -29.72 -11.98
CA SER A 3 14.54 -29.34 -10.59
C SER A 3 15.89 -29.33 -9.85
N ILE A 4 16.40 -28.15 -9.56
CA ILE A 4 17.62 -27.98 -8.73
C ILE A 4 17.13 -28.01 -7.28
N LYS A 5 17.02 -29.21 -6.66
CA LYS A 5 16.83 -29.33 -5.22
C LYS A 5 18.12 -28.90 -4.52
N LEU A 6 18.10 -27.69 -3.95
CA LEU A 6 19.17 -27.26 -3.04
C LEU A 6 19.12 -28.07 -1.75
N ASN A 7 20.30 -28.27 -1.15
CA ASN A 7 20.41 -28.77 0.21
C ASN A 7 19.66 -27.79 1.16
N GLU A 8 18.93 -28.28 2.15
CA GLU A 8 18.16 -27.49 3.11
C GLU A 8 18.98 -26.36 3.78
N LYS A 9 20.25 -26.58 4.01
CA LYS A 9 21.17 -25.56 4.54
C LYS A 9 21.33 -24.39 3.59
N TYR A 10 21.52 -24.65 2.30
CA TYR A 10 21.67 -23.59 1.30
C TYR A 10 20.35 -22.83 1.07
N GLU A 11 19.21 -23.52 1.10
CA GLU A 11 17.92 -22.86 1.00
C GLU A 11 17.68 -21.90 2.17
N LYS A 12 17.98 -22.31 3.42
CA LYS A 12 17.89 -21.43 4.59
C LYS A 12 18.81 -20.21 4.48
N THR A 13 20.01 -20.39 3.94
CA THR A 13 20.94 -19.28 3.69
C THR A 13 20.38 -18.29 2.68
N LEU A 14 19.79 -18.77 1.55
CA LEU A 14 19.13 -17.90 0.58
C LEU A 14 17.95 -17.13 1.17
N GLN A 15 17.12 -17.81 1.96
CA GLN A 15 15.99 -17.16 2.68
C GLN A 15 16.50 -16.05 3.60
N PHE A 16 17.54 -16.32 4.40
CA PHE A 16 18.13 -15.34 5.31
C PHE A 16 18.74 -14.14 4.56
N LEU A 17 19.48 -14.39 3.49
CA LEU A 17 20.02 -13.32 2.65
C LEU A 17 18.90 -12.46 2.03
N LEU A 18 17.82 -13.09 1.54
CA LEU A 18 16.70 -12.38 0.96
C LEU A 18 16.00 -11.50 2.00
N ILE A 19 15.83 -12.00 3.24
CA ILE A 19 15.27 -11.21 4.35
C ILE A 19 16.12 -9.97 4.62
N ILE A 20 17.43 -10.15 4.85
CA ILE A 20 18.32 -9.04 5.17
C ILE A 20 18.37 -8.02 4.04
N THR A 21 18.55 -8.49 2.80
CA THR A 21 18.60 -7.59 1.64
C THR A 21 17.30 -6.81 1.49
N THR A 22 16.14 -7.43 1.76
CA THR A 22 14.85 -6.73 1.73
C THR A 22 14.76 -5.66 2.82
N TYR A 23 15.21 -5.94 4.07
CA TYR A 23 15.27 -4.90 5.12
C TYR A 23 16.15 -3.72 4.70
N VAL A 24 17.36 -4.01 4.21
CA VAL A 24 18.27 -2.97 3.72
C VAL A 24 17.59 -2.14 2.64
N MET A 25 16.93 -2.78 1.68
CA MET A 25 16.24 -2.07 0.61
C MET A 25 15.07 -1.21 1.11
N ILE A 26 14.26 -1.69 2.07
CA ILE A 26 13.19 -0.88 2.67
C ILE A 26 13.78 0.40 3.29
N VAL A 27 14.89 0.27 4.03
CA VAL A 27 15.56 1.41 4.69
C VAL A 27 16.17 2.37 3.66
N LEU A 28 16.95 1.86 2.71
CA LEU A 28 17.56 2.67 1.66
C LEU A 28 16.52 3.42 0.83
N ARG A 29 15.36 2.80 0.56
CA ARG A 29 14.30 3.37 -0.26
C ARG A 29 13.75 4.68 0.31
N PHE A 30 13.59 4.80 1.63
CA PHE A 30 13.13 6.07 2.23
C PHE A 30 14.28 7.03 2.58
N LEU A 31 15.46 6.53 2.95
CA LEU A 31 16.59 7.41 3.29
C LEU A 31 17.15 8.13 2.06
N LEU A 32 17.22 7.45 0.92
CA LEU A 32 17.73 8.03 -0.33
C LEU A 32 16.69 8.83 -1.11
N ASN A 33 15.42 8.82 -0.73
CA ASN A 33 14.40 9.63 -1.37
C ASN A 33 14.46 11.08 -0.84
N GLU A 34 14.18 12.10 -1.68
CA GLU A 34 14.27 13.52 -1.29
C GLU A 34 13.32 13.93 -0.16
N LYS A 35 12.18 13.25 -0.03
CA LYS A 35 11.13 13.53 0.97
C LYS A 35 10.78 12.30 1.83
N GLY A 36 11.67 11.31 1.88
CA GLY A 36 11.52 10.14 2.75
C GLY A 36 10.34 9.23 2.40
N ARG A 37 9.91 9.17 1.14
CA ARG A 37 8.74 8.38 0.70
C ARG A 37 7.46 8.82 1.40
N THR A 38 7.17 10.09 1.34
CA THR A 38 5.87 10.68 1.67
C THR A 38 5.12 11.07 0.39
N ASN A 39 3.81 11.26 0.51
CA ASN A 39 2.92 11.75 -0.54
C ASN A 39 1.78 12.58 0.09
N PRO A 40 0.83 13.13 -0.67
CA PRO A 40 -0.26 13.92 -0.11
C PRO A 40 -1.06 13.22 0.99
N ASP A 41 -1.33 11.91 0.85
CA ASP A 41 -2.04 11.14 1.89
C ASP A 41 -1.21 11.00 3.17
N SER A 42 0.12 10.98 3.07
CA SER A 42 1.02 10.92 4.23
C SER A 42 0.87 12.16 5.11
N ILE A 43 0.69 13.33 4.48
CA ILE A 43 0.42 14.60 5.22
C ILE A 43 -0.82 14.41 6.10
N ARG A 44 -1.90 13.86 5.52
CA ARG A 44 -3.17 13.64 6.24
C ARG A 44 -3.00 12.66 7.40
N TYR A 45 -2.30 11.55 7.18
CA TYR A 45 -2.10 10.53 8.22
C TYR A 45 -1.24 11.03 9.39
N MET A 46 -0.11 11.69 9.12
CA MET A 46 0.75 12.25 10.16
C MET A 46 0.05 13.38 10.90
N ARG A 47 -0.65 14.27 10.17
CA ARG A 47 -1.46 15.32 10.77
C ARG A 47 -2.56 14.77 11.69
N GLN A 48 -3.33 13.78 11.22
CA GLN A 48 -4.39 13.16 12.02
C GLN A 48 -3.84 12.45 13.28
N SER A 49 -2.64 11.88 13.19
CA SER A 49 -1.92 11.34 14.35
C SER A 49 -1.59 12.45 15.36
N GLU A 50 -1.02 13.54 14.90
CA GLU A 50 -0.57 14.63 15.78
C GLU A 50 -1.74 15.32 16.48
N ILE A 51 -2.81 15.68 15.76
CA ILE A 51 -3.95 16.40 16.32
C ILE A 51 -4.94 15.54 17.09
N PHE A 52 -4.84 14.19 17.02
CA PHE A 52 -5.75 13.29 17.74
C PHE A 52 -5.78 13.61 19.25
N PRO A 53 -6.96 13.75 19.90
CA PRO A 53 -8.29 13.21 19.50
C PRO A 53 -9.15 14.10 18.60
N ILE A 54 -8.66 15.26 18.17
CA ILE A 54 -9.38 16.13 17.24
C ILE A 54 -9.41 15.43 15.87
N ILE A 55 -10.59 15.37 15.26
CA ILE A 55 -10.77 14.82 13.91
C ILE A 55 -10.93 15.98 12.94
N ASP A 56 -10.09 16.00 11.92
CA ASP A 56 -10.24 16.98 10.84
C ASP A 56 -11.22 16.51 9.75
N ASN A 57 -11.56 17.41 8.84
CA ASN A 57 -12.50 17.14 7.76
C ASN A 57 -11.98 16.21 6.66
N THR A 58 -10.73 15.75 6.73
CA THR A 58 -10.20 14.77 5.77
C THR A 58 -10.76 13.38 6.00
N THR A 59 -11.28 13.11 7.22
CA THR A 59 -11.90 11.85 7.64
C THR A 59 -11.11 10.61 7.19
N ALA A 60 -9.77 10.68 7.26
CA ALA A 60 -8.92 9.54 6.96
C ALA A 60 -9.22 8.36 7.89
N PRO A 61 -9.13 7.10 7.42
CA PRO A 61 -9.29 5.94 8.30
C PRO A 61 -8.35 6.02 9.49
N LEU A 62 -8.88 5.89 10.72
CA LEU A 62 -8.12 6.16 11.94
C LEU A 62 -7.09 5.09 12.30
N GLY A 63 -7.20 3.88 11.74
CA GLY A 63 -6.31 2.78 12.12
C GLY A 63 -4.84 3.11 11.95
N TYR A 64 -4.42 3.62 10.80
CA TYR A 64 -3.02 3.97 10.57
C TYR A 64 -2.54 5.18 11.39
N PRO A 65 -3.27 6.31 11.46
CA PRO A 65 -2.94 7.42 12.37
C PRO A 65 -2.79 7.01 13.83
N LEU A 66 -3.68 6.14 14.35
CA LEU A 66 -3.59 5.65 15.73
C LEU A 66 -2.34 4.80 15.97
N PHE A 67 -1.92 4.00 14.99
CA PHE A 67 -0.64 3.29 15.08
C PHE A 67 0.56 4.25 15.09
N ILE A 68 0.54 5.31 14.27
CA ILE A 68 1.57 6.37 14.33
C ILE A 68 1.56 6.99 15.73
N LYS A 69 0.40 7.43 16.22
CA LYS A 69 0.24 8.04 17.56
C LYS A 69 0.75 7.16 18.69
N PHE A 70 0.53 5.85 18.59
CA PHE A 70 1.05 4.91 19.58
C PHE A 70 2.57 4.99 19.72
N PHE A 71 3.31 5.10 18.62
CA PHE A 71 4.77 5.22 18.67
C PHE A 71 5.25 6.62 19.10
N THR A 72 4.47 7.68 18.87
CA THR A 72 4.84 9.01 19.35
C THR A 72 4.87 9.12 20.88
N TYR A 73 4.12 8.26 21.61
CA TYR A 73 4.24 8.15 23.07
C TYR A 73 5.63 7.70 23.56
N PHE A 74 6.43 7.11 22.68
CA PHE A 74 7.81 6.72 22.96
C PHE A 74 8.82 7.77 22.50
N ALA A 75 8.39 9.02 22.31
CA ALA A 75 9.20 10.14 21.82
C ALA A 75 9.81 9.94 20.41
N ILE A 76 9.16 9.11 19.58
CA ILE A 76 9.48 8.93 18.17
C ILE A 76 8.54 9.85 17.38
N ASP A 77 9.07 10.72 16.52
CA ASP A 77 8.22 11.60 15.72
C ASP A 77 7.32 10.83 14.71
N ASP A 78 6.29 11.49 14.20
CA ASP A 78 5.27 10.85 13.33
C ASP A 78 5.88 10.22 12.07
N PHE A 79 6.89 10.87 11.48
CA PHE A 79 7.58 10.34 10.31
C PHE A 79 8.31 9.04 10.64
N TRP A 80 9.18 9.04 11.66
CA TRP A 80 9.93 7.83 12.05
C TRP A 80 9.00 6.74 12.59
N SER A 81 7.93 7.11 13.28
CA SER A 81 6.87 6.19 13.70
C SER A 81 6.27 5.47 12.50
N SER A 82 5.99 6.19 11.42
CA SER A 82 5.47 5.60 10.17
C SER A 82 6.46 4.62 9.51
N LYS A 83 7.78 4.92 9.54
CA LYS A 83 8.81 4.01 9.03
C LYS A 83 8.95 2.75 9.88
N LEU A 84 8.88 2.92 11.18
CA LEU A 84 8.87 1.79 12.12
C LEU A 84 7.66 0.87 11.87
N ILE A 85 6.47 1.43 11.63
CA ILE A 85 5.28 0.65 11.28
C ILE A 85 5.52 -0.18 10.01
N GLY A 86 6.10 0.39 8.96
CA GLY A 86 6.44 -0.33 7.73
C GLY A 86 7.39 -1.51 7.97
N ILE A 87 8.46 -1.28 8.75
CA ILE A 87 9.44 -2.32 9.13
C ILE A 87 8.76 -3.41 10.00
N LEU A 88 7.95 -3.02 10.97
CA LEU A 88 7.24 -3.95 11.84
C LEU A 88 6.17 -4.74 11.07
N ALA A 89 5.48 -4.13 10.11
CA ALA A 89 4.53 -4.81 9.24
C ALA A 89 5.21 -5.92 8.43
N TYR A 90 6.37 -5.62 7.81
CA TYR A 90 7.20 -6.62 7.14
C TYR A 90 7.66 -7.73 8.09
N THR A 91 8.19 -7.36 9.25
CA THR A 91 8.66 -8.31 10.27
C THR A 91 7.54 -9.25 10.72
N PHE A 92 6.37 -8.67 11.07
CA PHE A 92 5.21 -9.45 11.51
C PHE A 92 4.71 -10.39 10.41
N LEU A 93 4.65 -9.91 9.17
CA LEU A 93 4.25 -10.71 8.01
C LEU A 93 5.10 -11.98 7.89
N LEU A 94 6.42 -11.84 7.91
CA LEU A 94 7.34 -12.97 7.77
C LEU A 94 7.34 -13.88 9.00
N PHE A 95 7.38 -13.31 10.20
CA PHE A 95 7.35 -14.06 11.46
C PHE A 95 6.07 -14.91 11.57
N PHE A 96 4.92 -14.30 11.25
CA PHE A 96 3.64 -14.99 11.25
C PHE A 96 3.62 -16.14 10.23
N ALA A 97 4.04 -15.86 9.00
CA ALA A 97 4.09 -16.87 7.93
C ALA A 97 5.03 -18.04 8.29
N TYR A 98 6.18 -17.75 8.84
CA TYR A 98 7.13 -18.75 9.31
C TYR A 98 6.54 -19.61 10.45
N LYS A 99 6.04 -18.98 11.51
CA LYS A 99 5.47 -19.67 12.69
C LYS A 99 4.24 -20.51 12.33
N LYS A 100 3.40 -20.04 11.41
CA LYS A 100 2.19 -20.75 10.96
C LYS A 100 2.42 -21.68 9.78
N ARG A 101 3.62 -21.71 9.22
CA ARG A 101 3.97 -22.46 7.99
C ARG A 101 2.97 -22.18 6.88
N PHE A 102 2.63 -20.90 6.70
CA PHE A 102 1.59 -20.45 5.78
C PHE A 102 2.18 -19.53 4.72
N PHE A 103 2.38 -20.03 3.50
CA PHE A 103 2.97 -19.31 2.37
C PHE A 103 4.30 -18.58 2.70
N PHE A 104 5.15 -19.17 3.56
CA PHE A 104 6.37 -18.48 4.02
C PHE A 104 7.35 -18.19 2.89
N LYS A 105 7.66 -19.20 2.06
CA LYS A 105 8.60 -19.04 0.93
C LYS A 105 8.07 -18.05 -0.10
N GLU A 106 6.78 -18.13 -0.38
CA GLU A 106 6.08 -17.26 -1.32
C GLU A 106 6.03 -15.81 -0.81
N LEU A 107 5.77 -15.61 0.48
CA LEU A 107 5.79 -14.28 1.11
C LEU A 107 7.18 -13.68 1.13
N LEU A 108 8.23 -14.47 1.31
CA LEU A 108 9.61 -13.98 1.20
C LEU A 108 9.87 -13.34 -0.16
N ILE A 109 9.47 -14.01 -1.25
CA ILE A 109 9.69 -13.48 -2.59
C ILE A 109 8.74 -12.32 -2.88
N ALA A 110 7.44 -12.47 -2.54
CA ALA A 110 6.46 -11.41 -2.78
C ALA A 110 6.86 -10.10 -2.09
N SER A 111 7.29 -10.16 -0.82
CA SER A 111 7.72 -8.98 -0.08
C SER A 111 9.06 -8.39 -0.56
N ALA A 112 9.89 -9.18 -1.26
CA ALA A 112 11.12 -8.73 -1.89
C ALA A 112 10.91 -8.11 -3.28
N LEU A 113 9.71 -8.20 -3.86
CA LEU A 113 9.39 -7.47 -5.07
C LEU A 113 9.50 -5.97 -4.83
N PHE A 114 10.09 -5.25 -5.78
CA PHE A 114 10.36 -3.82 -5.63
C PHE A 114 9.09 -2.99 -5.35
N SER A 115 7.95 -3.40 -5.88
CA SER A 115 6.64 -2.81 -5.57
C SER A 115 6.31 -2.90 -4.08
N PHE A 116 6.47 -4.08 -3.44
CA PHE A 116 6.19 -4.27 -2.01
C PHE A 116 7.25 -3.63 -1.11
N VAL A 117 8.54 -3.67 -1.49
CA VAL A 117 9.60 -2.89 -0.81
C VAL A 117 9.24 -1.41 -0.80
N SER A 118 8.76 -0.88 -1.93
CA SER A 118 8.30 0.50 -2.03
C SER A 118 7.12 0.79 -1.10
N ILE A 119 6.19 -0.16 -0.90
CA ILE A 119 5.05 -0.01 0.01
C ILE A 119 5.51 0.00 1.47
N PHE A 120 6.35 -0.94 1.90
CA PHE A 120 6.86 -0.95 3.27
C PHE A 120 7.69 0.28 3.62
N SER A 121 8.29 0.94 2.63
CA SER A 121 9.05 2.18 2.82
C SER A 121 8.20 3.45 2.82
N PHE A 122 6.92 3.38 2.42
CA PHE A 122 6.01 4.53 2.37
C PHE A 122 5.39 4.87 3.73
N THR A 123 5.13 6.15 3.97
CA THR A 123 4.26 6.61 5.08
C THR A 123 2.80 6.48 4.66
N MET A 124 2.30 5.22 4.62
CA MET A 124 0.99 4.91 4.06
C MET A 124 0.34 3.69 4.73
N ALA A 125 -0.99 3.69 4.73
CA ALA A 125 -1.79 2.63 5.34
C ALA A 125 -1.62 1.25 4.67
N GLU A 126 -1.18 1.20 3.40
CA GLU A 126 -0.99 -0.03 2.64
C GLU A 126 0.00 -0.99 3.31
N ALA A 127 1.10 -0.45 3.86
CA ALA A 127 2.09 -1.28 4.58
C ALA A 127 1.45 -2.05 5.75
N LEU A 128 0.62 -1.37 6.54
CA LEU A 128 -0.10 -1.97 7.66
C LEU A 128 -1.22 -2.92 7.20
N THR A 129 -1.81 -2.70 6.03
CA THR A 129 -2.91 -3.54 5.49
C THR A 129 -2.42 -4.95 5.12
N LEU A 130 -1.20 -5.09 4.57
CA LEU A 130 -0.68 -6.37 4.06
C LEU A 130 -0.68 -7.51 5.09
N PRO A 131 -0.17 -7.34 6.33
CA PRO A 131 -0.22 -8.38 7.36
C PRO A 131 -1.64 -8.86 7.68
N PHE A 132 -2.61 -7.94 7.75
CA PHE A 132 -4.00 -8.29 8.06
C PHE A 132 -4.69 -9.00 6.90
N VAL A 133 -4.34 -8.69 5.64
CA VAL A 133 -4.81 -9.44 4.47
C VAL A 133 -4.27 -10.88 4.50
N VAL A 134 -2.99 -11.07 4.83
CA VAL A 134 -2.43 -12.43 4.98
C VAL A 134 -3.06 -13.17 6.16
N LEU A 135 -3.36 -12.47 7.26
CA LEU A 135 -4.11 -13.04 8.39
C LEU A 135 -5.52 -13.47 7.97
N LEU A 136 -6.22 -12.66 7.14
CA LEU A 136 -7.52 -13.01 6.54
C LEU A 136 -7.41 -14.33 5.75
N PHE A 137 -6.40 -14.47 4.89
CA PHE A 137 -6.15 -15.70 4.13
C PHE A 137 -5.85 -16.90 5.02
N TYR A 138 -5.10 -16.70 6.11
CA TYR A 138 -4.81 -17.76 7.06
C TYR A 138 -6.07 -18.24 7.80
N VAL A 139 -6.88 -17.32 8.33
CA VAL A 139 -8.14 -17.67 9.02
C VAL A 139 -9.08 -18.39 8.07
N THR A 140 -9.18 -17.92 6.84
CA THR A 140 -9.91 -18.61 5.76
C THR A 140 -9.42 -20.05 5.58
N ASN A 141 -8.10 -20.24 5.50
CA ASN A 141 -7.53 -21.60 5.38
C ASN A 141 -7.89 -22.50 6.58
N GLN A 142 -8.00 -21.94 7.81
CA GLN A 142 -8.44 -22.72 8.97
C GLN A 142 -9.92 -23.12 8.87
N ILE A 143 -10.79 -22.23 8.37
CA ILE A 143 -12.21 -22.50 8.12
C ILE A 143 -12.37 -23.57 7.04
N LEU A 144 -11.72 -23.40 5.89
CA LEU A 144 -11.80 -24.33 4.74
C LEU A 144 -11.30 -25.73 5.09
N LYS A 145 -10.35 -25.83 6.02
CA LYS A 145 -9.83 -27.12 6.53
C LYS A 145 -10.62 -27.65 7.74
N ASN A 146 -11.74 -27.03 8.09
CA ASN A 146 -12.56 -27.38 9.25
C ASN A 146 -11.80 -27.46 10.58
N LYS A 147 -10.79 -26.60 10.75
CA LYS A 147 -9.97 -26.53 11.98
C LYS A 147 -10.54 -25.60 13.06
N ILE A 148 -11.50 -24.76 12.69
CA ILE A 148 -12.20 -23.87 13.61
C ILE A 148 -13.70 -23.96 13.32
N SER A 149 -14.52 -23.77 14.36
CA SER A 149 -15.98 -23.82 14.26
C SER A 149 -16.51 -22.68 13.39
N THR A 150 -17.72 -22.84 12.85
CA THR A 150 -18.41 -21.79 12.08
C THR A 150 -18.54 -20.50 12.88
N LYS A 151 -18.91 -20.58 14.18
CA LYS A 151 -19.04 -19.40 15.05
C LYS A 151 -17.70 -18.66 15.22
N SER A 152 -16.62 -19.40 15.54
CA SER A 152 -15.28 -18.82 15.63
C SER A 152 -14.81 -18.26 14.29
N GLY A 153 -15.13 -18.93 13.18
CA GLY A 153 -14.83 -18.46 11.83
C GLY A 153 -15.50 -17.12 11.52
N ILE A 154 -16.78 -16.98 11.84
CA ILE A 154 -17.53 -15.71 11.71
C ILE A 154 -16.85 -14.63 12.54
N PHE A 155 -16.57 -14.90 13.81
CA PHE A 155 -15.95 -13.91 14.71
C PHE A 155 -14.60 -13.41 14.18
N TYR A 156 -13.67 -14.32 13.86
CA TYR A 156 -12.32 -13.92 13.43
C TYR A 156 -12.34 -13.22 12.07
N LEU A 157 -13.13 -13.71 11.09
CA LEU A 157 -13.22 -13.02 9.79
C LEU A 157 -13.83 -11.64 9.93
N SER A 158 -14.95 -11.50 10.67
CA SER A 158 -15.59 -10.19 10.90
C SER A 158 -14.64 -9.21 11.58
N PHE A 159 -13.93 -9.67 12.62
CA PHE A 159 -12.97 -8.85 13.35
C PHE A 159 -11.83 -8.34 12.43
N ILE A 160 -11.25 -9.23 11.60
CA ILE A 160 -10.19 -8.85 10.67
C ILE A 160 -10.71 -7.89 9.60
N LEU A 161 -11.91 -8.12 9.05
CA LEU A 161 -12.50 -7.23 8.05
C LEU A 161 -12.79 -5.84 8.63
N ILE A 162 -13.30 -5.76 9.87
CA ILE A 162 -13.50 -4.49 10.59
C ILE A 162 -12.17 -3.76 10.82
N LEU A 163 -11.12 -4.46 11.26
CA LEU A 163 -9.80 -3.86 11.41
C LEU A 163 -9.26 -3.32 10.07
N LEU A 164 -9.40 -4.10 9.01
CA LEU A 164 -8.98 -3.70 7.67
C LEU A 164 -9.70 -2.44 7.18
N ILE A 165 -11.02 -2.33 7.41
CA ILE A 165 -11.80 -1.13 7.07
C ILE A 165 -11.30 0.10 7.86
N ASN A 166 -10.97 -0.06 9.15
CA ASN A 166 -10.41 1.02 9.96
C ASN A 166 -9.00 1.45 9.51
N ILE A 167 -8.24 0.57 8.86
CA ILE A 167 -6.94 0.91 8.28
C ILE A 167 -7.14 1.59 6.91
N ARG A 168 -8.10 1.10 6.12
CA ARG A 168 -8.29 1.55 4.74
C ARG A 168 -9.71 1.27 4.23
N TYR A 169 -10.39 2.29 3.71
CA TYR A 169 -11.77 2.16 3.20
C TYR A 169 -11.94 1.18 2.05
N SER A 170 -10.95 1.05 1.17
CA SER A 170 -10.99 0.07 0.07
C SER A 170 -11.03 -1.40 0.55
N ALA A 171 -10.77 -1.67 1.84
CA ALA A 171 -10.99 -2.98 2.43
C ALA A 171 -12.46 -3.42 2.41
N LEU A 172 -13.40 -2.51 2.15
CA LEU A 172 -14.81 -2.84 1.85
C LEU A 172 -14.90 -3.84 0.67
N PHE A 173 -14.00 -3.76 -0.31
CA PHE A 173 -13.98 -4.71 -1.43
C PHE A 173 -13.63 -6.14 -0.97
N LEU A 174 -12.83 -6.29 0.09
CA LEU A 174 -12.57 -7.61 0.70
C LEU A 174 -13.86 -8.18 1.33
N CYS A 175 -14.71 -7.33 1.89
CA CYS A 175 -16.01 -7.76 2.40
C CYS A 175 -16.89 -8.28 1.24
N PHE A 176 -16.99 -7.54 0.13
CA PHE A 176 -17.72 -7.98 -1.05
C PHE A 176 -17.17 -9.28 -1.64
N GLY A 177 -15.85 -9.39 -1.78
CA GLY A 177 -15.21 -10.62 -2.24
C GLY A 177 -15.48 -11.81 -1.30
N THR A 178 -15.50 -11.56 0.01
CA THR A 178 -15.81 -12.58 1.03
C THR A 178 -17.25 -13.06 0.91
N VAL A 179 -18.22 -12.14 0.80
CA VAL A 179 -19.63 -12.48 0.55
C VAL A 179 -19.79 -13.26 -0.75
N PHE A 180 -19.18 -12.77 -1.84
CA PHE A 180 -19.27 -13.41 -3.14
C PHE A 180 -18.72 -14.84 -3.10
N PHE A 181 -17.57 -15.07 -2.48
CA PHE A 181 -17.04 -16.43 -2.31
C PHE A 181 -17.98 -17.33 -1.52
N GLY A 182 -18.60 -16.83 -0.46
CA GLY A 182 -19.58 -17.57 0.31
C GLY A 182 -20.82 -17.96 -0.52
N LEU A 183 -21.34 -17.02 -1.34
CA LEU A 183 -22.52 -17.22 -2.17
C LEU A 183 -22.30 -18.28 -3.28
N ILE A 184 -21.17 -18.21 -3.99
CA ILE A 184 -20.86 -19.23 -5.01
C ILE A 184 -20.62 -20.63 -4.42
N ASN A 185 -20.35 -20.71 -3.12
CA ASN A 185 -20.14 -21.94 -2.37
C ASN A 185 -21.30 -22.27 -1.39
N TYR A 186 -22.53 -21.82 -1.66
CA TYR A 186 -23.66 -21.91 -0.71
C TYR A 186 -24.01 -23.32 -0.26
N LYS A 187 -23.62 -24.37 -1.00
CA LYS A 187 -23.81 -25.77 -0.63
C LYS A 187 -22.72 -26.32 0.29
N LYS A 188 -21.63 -25.60 0.49
CA LYS A 188 -20.49 -26.04 1.32
C LYS A 188 -20.73 -25.69 2.79
N PHE A 189 -20.18 -26.51 3.71
CA PHE A 189 -20.37 -26.32 5.16
C PHE A 189 -19.92 -24.94 5.67
N TYR A 190 -18.96 -24.31 4.99
CA TYR A 190 -18.35 -23.06 5.40
C TYR A 190 -19.04 -21.79 4.87
N TRP A 191 -20.00 -21.88 3.97
CA TRP A 191 -20.57 -20.71 3.27
C TRP A 191 -21.09 -19.63 4.20
N LYS A 192 -21.76 -20.03 5.31
CA LYS A 192 -22.30 -19.09 6.31
C LYS A 192 -21.20 -18.24 6.96
N SER A 193 -20.03 -18.83 7.20
CA SER A 193 -18.91 -18.10 7.79
C SER A 193 -18.48 -16.92 6.90
N PHE A 194 -18.46 -17.09 5.60
CA PHE A 194 -18.05 -16.04 4.67
C PHE A 194 -19.16 -15.01 4.44
N VAL A 195 -20.38 -15.44 4.16
CA VAL A 195 -21.50 -14.52 3.91
C VAL A 195 -21.77 -13.65 5.13
N ILE A 196 -21.91 -14.25 6.32
CA ILE A 196 -22.24 -13.49 7.55
C ILE A 196 -21.09 -12.54 7.90
N SER A 197 -19.83 -12.98 7.83
CA SER A 197 -18.69 -12.12 8.16
C SER A 197 -18.55 -10.94 7.20
N GLY A 198 -18.71 -11.18 5.90
CA GLY A 198 -18.66 -10.11 4.92
C GLY A 198 -19.81 -9.10 5.10
N MET A 199 -21.04 -9.59 5.40
CA MET A 199 -22.19 -8.72 5.68
C MET A 199 -22.00 -7.90 6.97
N ILE A 200 -21.40 -8.47 8.01
CA ILE A 200 -21.03 -7.73 9.24
C ILE A 200 -20.03 -6.61 8.88
N GLY A 201 -19.01 -6.90 8.03
CA GLY A 201 -18.07 -5.89 7.58
C GLY A 201 -18.74 -4.76 6.78
N VAL A 202 -19.65 -5.09 5.85
CA VAL A 202 -20.41 -4.10 5.09
C VAL A 202 -21.30 -3.25 6.02
N GLY A 203 -22.00 -3.89 6.97
CA GLY A 203 -22.82 -3.20 7.96
C GLY A 203 -21.99 -2.26 8.85
N PHE A 204 -20.82 -2.72 9.29
CA PHE A 204 -19.89 -1.87 10.03
C PHE A 204 -19.46 -0.65 9.21
N TYR A 205 -19.08 -0.84 7.93
CA TYR A 205 -18.72 0.29 7.06
C TYR A 205 -19.88 1.28 6.90
N GLY A 206 -21.12 0.80 6.74
CA GLY A 206 -22.30 1.66 6.66
C GLY A 206 -22.48 2.51 7.93
N LEU A 207 -22.34 1.90 9.11
CA LEU A 207 -22.39 2.62 10.39
C LEU A 207 -21.21 3.60 10.52
N TYR A 208 -20.01 3.17 10.14
CA TYR A 208 -18.82 4.02 10.19
C TYR A 208 -18.94 5.22 9.25
N LYS A 209 -19.55 5.03 8.06
CA LYS A 209 -19.83 6.12 7.14
C LYS A 209 -20.73 7.15 7.78
N ILE A 210 -21.86 6.75 8.33
CA ILE A 210 -22.87 7.66 8.91
C ILE A 210 -22.33 8.35 10.18
N LEU A 211 -21.74 7.57 11.11
CA LEU A 211 -21.35 8.07 12.43
C LEU A 211 -19.98 8.77 12.46
N PHE A 212 -19.16 8.56 11.46
CA PHE A 212 -17.81 9.13 11.41
C PHE A 212 -17.58 9.96 10.14
N ILE A 213 -17.67 9.36 8.94
CA ILE A 213 -17.31 10.07 7.72
C ILE A 213 -18.25 11.23 7.48
N ASP A 214 -19.56 10.98 7.42
CA ASP A 214 -20.55 12.01 7.14
C ASP A 214 -20.69 13.01 8.30
N TYR A 215 -20.45 12.58 9.55
CA TYR A 215 -20.49 13.46 10.72
C TYR A 215 -19.38 14.52 10.71
N PHE A 216 -18.16 14.16 10.35
CA PHE A 216 -17.04 15.11 10.30
C PHE A 216 -16.87 15.79 8.93
N ASN A 217 -17.42 15.22 7.86
CA ASN A 217 -17.39 15.76 6.51
C ASN A 217 -18.62 15.33 5.69
N GLU A 218 -19.70 16.10 5.79
CA GLU A 218 -20.95 15.85 5.04
C GLU A 218 -20.74 15.79 3.52
N ASN A 219 -19.74 16.49 3.01
CA ASN A 219 -19.42 16.57 1.60
C ASN A 219 -18.28 15.63 1.16
N TYR A 220 -17.91 14.65 1.98
CA TYR A 220 -16.78 13.76 1.67
C TYR A 220 -16.89 13.14 0.28
N ILE A 221 -18.05 12.59 -0.07
CA ILE A 221 -18.29 12.00 -1.39
C ILE A 221 -18.16 13.04 -2.49
N ASN A 222 -18.75 14.22 -2.31
CA ASN A 222 -18.71 15.28 -3.32
C ASN A 222 -17.32 15.87 -3.50
N THR A 223 -16.50 15.86 -2.47
CA THR A 223 -15.14 16.41 -2.50
C THR A 223 -14.11 15.42 -3.04
N PHE A 224 -14.20 14.15 -2.65
CA PHE A 224 -13.19 13.13 -2.95
C PHE A 224 -13.64 12.08 -3.97
N LEU A 225 -14.95 11.97 -4.24
CA LEU A 225 -15.55 11.02 -5.17
C LEU A 225 -16.51 11.76 -6.10
N GLU A 226 -16.04 12.75 -6.81
CA GLU A 226 -16.83 13.43 -7.82
C GLU A 226 -17.21 12.44 -8.93
N ILE A 227 -18.51 12.38 -9.26
CA ILE A 227 -18.99 11.49 -10.33
C ILE A 227 -18.51 12.06 -11.67
N GLY A 228 -17.69 11.31 -12.37
CA GLY A 228 -17.17 11.69 -13.67
C GLY A 228 -16.77 10.44 -14.45
N LEU A 229 -17.62 10.04 -15.39
CA LEU A 229 -17.34 8.88 -16.23
C LEU A 229 -16.16 9.19 -17.16
N LYS A 230 -15.09 8.43 -17.02
CA LYS A 230 -13.96 8.49 -17.95
C LYS A 230 -14.33 7.89 -19.30
N SER A 231 -13.71 8.38 -20.38
CA SER A 231 -13.87 7.76 -21.68
C SER A 231 -13.37 6.31 -21.66
N THR A 232 -14.06 5.43 -22.38
CA THR A 232 -13.69 4.01 -22.44
C THR A 232 -12.23 3.77 -22.89
N PRO A 233 -11.70 4.45 -23.93
CA PRO A 233 -10.30 4.30 -24.30
C PRO A 233 -9.32 4.70 -23.19
N THR A 234 -9.57 5.82 -22.50
CA THR A 234 -8.75 6.27 -21.38
C THR A 234 -8.75 5.24 -20.24
N LEU A 235 -9.94 4.75 -19.88
CA LEU A 235 -10.07 3.72 -18.85
C LEU A 235 -9.33 2.43 -19.19
N LEU A 236 -9.46 1.95 -20.44
CA LEU A 236 -8.76 0.74 -20.89
C LEU A 236 -7.24 0.91 -20.86
N LEU A 237 -6.74 2.09 -21.23
CA LEU A 237 -5.33 2.41 -21.15
C LEU A 237 -4.83 2.44 -19.71
N GLU A 238 -5.53 3.12 -18.81
CA GLU A 238 -5.21 3.17 -17.39
C GLU A 238 -5.29 1.78 -16.72
N LEU A 239 -6.29 0.97 -17.08
CA LEU A 239 -6.41 -0.42 -16.64
C LEU A 239 -5.18 -1.25 -17.07
N TYR A 240 -4.80 -1.15 -18.33
CA TYR A 240 -3.63 -1.82 -18.89
C TYR A 240 -2.36 -1.40 -18.12
N GLN A 241 -2.12 -0.10 -17.98
CA GLN A 241 -0.93 0.45 -17.31
C GLN A 241 -0.89 0.06 -15.83
N GLY A 242 -2.02 0.19 -15.12
CA GLY A 242 -2.12 -0.15 -13.70
C GLY A 242 -1.90 -1.64 -13.44
N LEU A 243 -2.49 -2.52 -14.24
CA LEU A 243 -2.27 -3.97 -14.11
C LEU A 243 -0.84 -4.35 -14.50
N ALA A 244 -0.32 -3.84 -15.62
CA ALA A 244 1.02 -4.17 -16.09
C ALA A 244 2.09 -3.75 -15.07
N THR A 245 1.98 -2.57 -14.46
CA THR A 245 2.94 -2.13 -13.40
C THR A 245 2.76 -2.88 -12.10
N SER A 246 1.53 -3.23 -11.70
CA SER A 246 1.26 -3.99 -10.48
C SER A 246 1.75 -5.44 -10.54
N PHE A 247 1.78 -6.02 -11.75
CA PHE A 247 2.22 -7.40 -11.98
C PHE A 247 3.59 -7.50 -12.68
N ASN A 248 4.33 -6.40 -12.77
CA ASN A 248 5.74 -6.47 -13.13
C ASN A 248 6.56 -6.80 -11.86
N PRO A 249 7.30 -7.93 -11.82
CA PRO A 249 8.03 -8.33 -10.62
C PRO A 249 9.25 -7.45 -10.34
N PHE A 250 9.73 -6.69 -11.33
CA PHE A 250 11.01 -5.98 -11.24
C PHE A 250 10.86 -4.47 -11.12
N VAL A 251 9.92 -3.87 -11.87
CA VAL A 251 9.75 -2.41 -11.94
C VAL A 251 8.26 -2.06 -11.96
N HIS A 252 7.84 -1.26 -11.00
CA HIS A 252 6.43 -0.83 -10.86
C HIS A 252 6.22 0.64 -11.25
N ILE A 253 7.26 1.34 -11.68
CA ILE A 253 7.21 2.74 -12.09
C ILE A 253 7.43 2.79 -13.60
N ALA A 254 6.49 3.37 -14.33
CA ALA A 254 6.58 3.62 -15.75
C ALA A 254 5.91 4.96 -16.07
N ASP A 255 6.54 5.75 -16.94
CA ASP A 255 5.93 6.97 -17.46
C ASP A 255 5.06 6.61 -18.66
N PRO A 256 3.75 6.95 -18.66
CA PRO A 256 2.87 6.71 -19.79
C PRO A 256 3.36 7.35 -21.10
N ASN A 257 4.07 8.46 -21.01
CA ASN A 257 4.63 9.20 -22.16
C ASN A 257 6.11 8.86 -22.43
N GLY A 258 6.69 7.93 -21.64
CA GLY A 258 8.08 7.56 -21.76
C GLY A 258 8.37 6.61 -22.92
N GLY A 259 9.59 6.64 -23.40
CA GLY A 259 10.03 5.89 -24.59
C GLY A 259 10.05 4.35 -24.43
N ILE A 260 10.87 3.71 -25.25
CA ILE A 260 10.93 2.23 -25.42
C ILE A 260 11.11 1.45 -24.10
N ILE A 261 11.78 2.04 -23.10
CA ILE A 261 11.99 1.41 -21.79
C ILE A 261 10.64 1.16 -21.08
N ASN A 262 9.72 2.11 -21.15
CA ASN A 262 8.39 2.00 -20.54
C ASN A 262 7.54 0.92 -21.21
N TYR A 263 7.62 0.79 -22.55
CA TYR A 263 6.98 -0.34 -23.25
C TYR A 263 7.55 -1.69 -22.78
N GLY A 264 8.86 -1.77 -22.51
CA GLY A 264 9.48 -2.95 -21.92
C GLY A 264 8.94 -3.26 -20.51
N ILE A 265 8.75 -2.24 -19.67
CA ILE A 265 8.18 -2.38 -18.33
C ILE A 265 6.76 -2.93 -18.40
N TYR A 266 5.89 -2.34 -19.23
CA TYR A 266 4.53 -2.84 -19.44
C TYR A 266 4.52 -4.25 -20.04
N GLY A 267 5.40 -4.52 -21.01
CA GLY A 267 5.53 -5.83 -21.65
C GLY A 267 5.86 -6.95 -20.66
N ILE A 268 6.81 -6.73 -19.75
CA ILE A 268 7.15 -7.70 -18.67
C ILE A 268 5.94 -7.95 -17.77
N GLY A 269 5.20 -6.90 -17.38
CA GLY A 269 4.01 -7.05 -16.57
C GLY A 269 2.94 -7.90 -17.25
N VAL A 270 2.66 -7.65 -18.53
CA VAL A 270 1.70 -8.43 -19.32
C VAL A 270 2.14 -9.88 -19.45
N LEU A 271 3.41 -10.13 -19.77
CA LEU A 271 3.95 -11.51 -19.85
C LEU A 271 3.81 -12.23 -18.51
N THR A 272 4.02 -11.53 -17.40
CA THR A 272 3.81 -12.10 -16.06
C THR A 272 2.34 -12.46 -15.82
N ILE A 273 1.40 -11.58 -16.19
CA ILE A 273 -0.04 -11.87 -16.10
C ILE A 273 -0.41 -13.08 -16.95
N ILE A 274 0.09 -13.17 -18.19
CA ILE A 274 -0.14 -14.34 -19.07
C ILE A 274 0.41 -15.61 -18.42
N ALA A 275 1.62 -15.56 -17.85
CA ALA A 275 2.22 -16.68 -17.14
C ALA A 275 1.39 -17.11 -15.91
N MET A 276 0.87 -16.15 -15.13
CA MET A 276 -0.03 -16.40 -13.99
C MET A 276 -1.28 -17.12 -14.44
N VAL A 277 -1.99 -16.59 -15.44
CA VAL A 277 -3.23 -17.17 -15.98
C VAL A 277 -2.96 -18.59 -16.50
N PHE A 278 -1.90 -18.78 -17.28
CA PHE A 278 -1.51 -20.08 -17.79
C PHE A 278 -1.29 -21.10 -16.67
N LEU A 279 -0.53 -20.73 -15.62
CA LEU A 279 -0.25 -21.61 -14.49
C LEU A 279 -1.50 -21.93 -13.69
N PHE A 280 -2.38 -20.95 -13.46
CA PHE A 280 -3.62 -21.17 -12.70
C PHE A 280 -4.60 -22.09 -13.44
N ILE A 281 -4.65 -22.06 -14.76
CA ILE A 281 -5.47 -22.96 -15.59
C ILE A 281 -4.85 -24.37 -15.63
N LYS A 282 -3.53 -24.46 -15.78
CA LYS A 282 -2.84 -25.76 -15.97
C LYS A 282 -2.59 -26.52 -14.67
N THR A 283 -2.68 -25.87 -13.49
CA THR A 283 -2.41 -26.50 -12.21
C THR A 283 -3.67 -26.66 -11.37
N LYS A 284 -3.73 -27.72 -10.56
CA LYS A 284 -4.84 -27.90 -9.62
C LYS A 284 -4.74 -26.86 -8.49
N LEU A 285 -5.80 -26.10 -8.28
CA LEU A 285 -5.92 -25.13 -7.21
C LEU A 285 -6.60 -25.75 -5.98
N SER A 286 -6.04 -25.54 -4.79
CA SER A 286 -6.69 -25.85 -3.52
C SER A 286 -7.84 -24.88 -3.23
N GLU A 287 -8.77 -25.23 -2.33
CA GLU A 287 -9.88 -24.34 -1.95
C GLU A 287 -9.38 -22.99 -1.39
N THR A 288 -8.27 -23.00 -0.65
CA THR A 288 -7.64 -21.75 -0.15
C THR A 288 -7.09 -20.90 -1.30
N GLU A 289 -6.43 -21.50 -2.29
CA GLU A 289 -5.94 -20.76 -3.46
C GLU A 289 -7.08 -20.19 -4.29
N LYS A 290 -8.17 -20.93 -4.46
CA LYS A 290 -9.38 -20.44 -5.12
C LYS A 290 -9.98 -19.23 -4.39
N PHE A 291 -10.09 -19.29 -3.05
CA PHE A 291 -10.55 -18.16 -2.25
C PHE A 291 -9.65 -16.94 -2.47
N ILE A 292 -8.34 -17.11 -2.34
CA ILE A 292 -7.37 -16.02 -2.50
C ILE A 292 -7.51 -15.37 -3.88
N LEU A 293 -7.58 -16.16 -4.95
CA LEU A 293 -7.72 -15.64 -6.31
C LEU A 293 -9.06 -14.93 -6.52
N ILE A 294 -10.17 -15.54 -6.08
CA ILE A 294 -11.51 -14.95 -6.25
C ILE A 294 -11.61 -13.61 -5.54
N ILE A 295 -11.20 -13.55 -4.27
CA ILE A 295 -11.29 -12.30 -3.50
C ILE A 295 -10.38 -11.22 -4.10
N SER A 296 -9.17 -11.57 -4.51
CA SER A 296 -8.23 -10.64 -5.15
C SER A 296 -8.79 -10.08 -6.46
N ILE A 297 -9.35 -10.94 -7.31
CA ILE A 297 -9.96 -10.51 -8.58
C ILE A 297 -11.17 -9.62 -8.33
N VAL A 298 -12.07 -10.00 -7.41
CA VAL A 298 -13.24 -9.16 -7.06
C VAL A 298 -12.79 -7.78 -6.59
N CYS A 299 -11.77 -7.71 -5.72
CA CYS A 299 -11.24 -6.44 -5.23
C CYS A 299 -10.64 -5.58 -6.34
N ILE A 300 -9.89 -6.18 -7.27
CA ILE A 300 -9.34 -5.48 -8.43
C ILE A 300 -10.46 -4.93 -9.31
N VAL A 301 -11.48 -5.77 -9.62
CA VAL A 301 -12.65 -5.34 -10.40
C VAL A 301 -13.40 -4.19 -9.71
N CYS A 302 -13.65 -4.30 -8.40
CA CYS A 302 -14.29 -3.21 -7.64
C CYS A 302 -13.45 -1.93 -7.67
N SER A 303 -12.12 -2.03 -7.59
CA SER A 303 -11.24 -0.87 -7.66
C SER A 303 -11.38 -0.13 -8.99
N TYR A 304 -11.32 -0.87 -10.10
CA TYR A 304 -11.50 -0.28 -11.44
C TYR A 304 -12.93 0.19 -11.70
N PHE A 305 -13.94 -0.44 -11.10
CA PHE A 305 -15.32 0.06 -11.16
C PHE A 305 -15.43 1.44 -10.51
N ILE A 306 -14.81 1.64 -9.33
CA ILE A 306 -14.77 2.97 -8.69
C ILE A 306 -14.01 3.98 -9.57
N GLN A 307 -12.90 3.60 -10.16
CA GLN A 307 -12.17 4.46 -11.10
C GLN A 307 -12.99 4.82 -12.35
N TYR A 308 -13.86 3.94 -12.81
CA TYR A 308 -14.76 4.19 -13.94
C TYR A 308 -15.88 5.18 -13.60
N VAL A 309 -16.49 5.02 -12.42
CA VAL A 309 -17.65 5.82 -12.01
C VAL A 309 -17.25 7.19 -11.50
N TYR A 310 -16.11 7.29 -10.82
CA TYR A 310 -15.65 8.51 -10.16
C TYR A 310 -14.39 9.06 -10.82
N SER A 311 -14.25 10.41 -10.81
CA SER A 311 -13.06 11.12 -11.29
C SER A 311 -11.88 10.98 -10.31
N VAL A 312 -11.44 9.75 -10.08
CA VAL A 312 -10.28 9.47 -9.22
C VAL A 312 -9.03 9.23 -10.05
N ASN A 313 -7.86 9.41 -9.43
CA ASN A 313 -6.58 9.14 -10.06
C ASN A 313 -6.49 7.69 -10.55
N ALA A 314 -5.69 7.48 -11.60
CA ALA A 314 -5.45 6.14 -12.13
C ALA A 314 -4.94 5.18 -11.04
N ILE A 315 -5.50 3.98 -11.03
CA ILE A 315 -5.14 2.94 -10.07
C ILE A 315 -3.76 2.40 -10.43
N ASP A 316 -2.87 2.42 -9.45
CA ASP A 316 -1.49 1.97 -9.55
C ASP A 316 -1.20 0.73 -8.68
N TYR A 317 0.06 0.26 -8.73
CA TYR A 317 0.55 -0.85 -7.93
C TYR A 317 0.29 -0.69 -6.42
N ARG A 318 0.35 0.53 -5.90
CA ARG A 318 0.16 0.86 -4.49
C ARG A 318 -1.28 0.56 -4.06
N LEU A 319 -2.23 1.07 -4.83
CA LEU A 319 -3.65 0.88 -4.55
C LEU A 319 -4.07 -0.59 -4.66
N LEU A 320 -3.45 -1.34 -5.59
CA LEU A 320 -3.72 -2.76 -5.80
C LEU A 320 -2.94 -3.70 -4.88
N ALA A 321 -1.90 -3.24 -4.18
CA ALA A 321 -1.03 -4.12 -3.41
C ALA A 321 -1.75 -5.02 -2.39
N PRO A 322 -2.73 -4.54 -1.59
CA PRO A 322 -3.45 -5.39 -0.66
C PRO A 322 -4.24 -6.51 -1.34
N PHE A 323 -4.53 -6.37 -2.63
CA PHE A 323 -5.30 -7.32 -3.42
C PHE A 323 -4.40 -8.20 -4.29
N SER A 324 -3.34 -7.62 -4.88
CA SER A 324 -2.40 -8.34 -5.74
C SER A 324 -1.49 -9.30 -4.96
N ILE A 325 -1.21 -9.04 -3.67
CA ILE A 325 -0.38 -9.92 -2.85
C ILE A 325 -0.90 -11.37 -2.85
N GLY A 326 -2.22 -11.56 -2.79
CA GLY A 326 -2.84 -12.88 -2.85
C GLY A 326 -2.52 -13.62 -4.16
N ILE A 327 -2.60 -12.93 -5.29
CA ILE A 327 -2.28 -13.48 -6.62
C ILE A 327 -0.81 -13.88 -6.68
N TRP A 328 0.10 -13.01 -6.19
CA TRP A 328 1.52 -13.30 -6.10
C TRP A 328 1.83 -14.54 -5.26
N LEU A 329 1.14 -14.72 -4.11
CA LEU A 329 1.33 -15.91 -3.26
C LEU A 329 0.98 -17.20 -4.00
N VAL A 330 -0.17 -17.21 -4.68
CA VAL A 330 -0.58 -18.40 -5.46
C VAL A 330 0.39 -18.63 -6.61
N PHE A 331 0.80 -17.59 -7.31
CA PHE A 331 1.75 -17.68 -8.42
C PHE A 331 3.10 -18.25 -7.98
N PHE A 332 3.73 -17.68 -6.94
CA PHE A 332 5.01 -18.18 -6.44
C PHE A 332 4.90 -19.63 -5.93
N LYS A 333 3.78 -20.00 -5.32
CA LYS A 333 3.57 -21.39 -4.95
C LYS A 333 3.59 -22.35 -6.15
N LYS A 334 3.00 -21.93 -7.28
CA LYS A 334 3.07 -22.71 -8.52
C LYS A 334 4.48 -22.72 -9.11
N LEU A 335 5.19 -21.60 -9.06
CA LEU A 335 6.59 -21.55 -9.50
C LEU A 335 7.50 -22.44 -8.67
N PHE A 336 7.34 -22.48 -7.34
CA PHE A 336 8.08 -23.41 -6.48
C PHE A 336 7.82 -24.89 -6.82
N GLN A 337 6.62 -25.22 -7.26
CA GLN A 337 6.31 -26.59 -7.71
C GLN A 337 7.05 -27.00 -9.01
N ILE A 338 7.44 -26.01 -9.84
CA ILE A 338 8.09 -26.23 -11.14
C ILE A 338 9.60 -26.03 -11.05
N PHE A 339 10.04 -24.95 -10.42
CA PHE A 339 11.42 -24.47 -10.43
C PHE A 339 12.13 -24.57 -9.08
N ASP A 340 11.41 -25.01 -8.03
CA ASP A 340 11.92 -25.15 -6.66
C ASP A 340 12.66 -23.87 -6.21
N SER A 341 13.85 -24.02 -5.65
CA SER A 341 14.67 -22.93 -5.10
C SER A 341 15.13 -21.90 -6.13
N LEU A 342 15.13 -22.20 -7.42
CA LEU A 342 15.42 -21.20 -8.46
C LEU A 342 14.40 -20.04 -8.45
N THR A 343 13.20 -20.26 -7.91
CA THR A 343 12.18 -19.22 -7.75
C THR A 343 12.66 -18.04 -6.89
N TYR A 344 13.59 -18.24 -5.95
CA TYR A 344 14.18 -17.14 -5.16
C TYR A 344 14.93 -16.11 -6.00
N SER A 345 15.45 -16.50 -7.19
CA SER A 345 16.14 -15.58 -8.08
C SER A 345 15.29 -14.39 -8.49
N ILE A 346 13.96 -14.56 -8.58
CA ILE A 346 13.03 -13.47 -8.91
C ILE A 346 13.09 -12.38 -7.83
N GLY A 347 13.10 -12.77 -6.55
CA GLY A 347 13.22 -11.82 -5.44
C GLY A 347 14.55 -11.06 -5.46
N PHE A 348 15.67 -11.75 -5.68
CA PHE A 348 16.99 -11.10 -5.77
C PHE A 348 17.10 -10.16 -6.98
N LEU A 349 16.63 -10.59 -8.15
CA LEU A 349 16.61 -9.72 -9.35
C LEU A 349 15.73 -8.49 -9.12
N SER A 350 14.58 -8.66 -8.47
CA SER A 350 13.70 -7.53 -8.11
C SER A 350 14.38 -6.55 -7.15
N LEU A 351 15.12 -7.04 -6.15
CA LEU A 351 15.88 -6.18 -5.24
C LEU A 351 17.01 -5.46 -5.95
N MET A 352 17.70 -6.12 -6.90
CA MET A 352 18.75 -5.50 -7.71
C MET A 352 18.20 -4.35 -8.57
N THR A 353 17.11 -4.59 -9.30
CA THR A 353 16.46 -3.54 -10.08
C THR A 353 15.94 -2.42 -9.18
N GLY A 354 15.33 -2.77 -8.05
CA GLY A 354 14.89 -1.82 -7.04
C GLY A 354 16.02 -0.95 -6.49
N PHE A 355 17.20 -1.53 -6.26
CA PHE A 355 18.40 -0.79 -5.85
C PHE A 355 18.84 0.22 -6.92
N VAL A 356 18.92 -0.22 -8.20
CA VAL A 356 19.28 0.66 -9.31
C VAL A 356 18.33 1.85 -9.40
N PHE A 357 17.01 1.61 -9.41
CA PHE A 357 16.02 2.69 -9.49
C PHE A 357 16.05 3.60 -8.25
N THR A 358 16.28 3.04 -7.05
CA THR A 358 16.43 3.83 -5.83
C THR A 358 17.66 4.73 -5.88
N TRP A 359 18.77 4.21 -6.39
CA TRP A 359 20.01 4.95 -6.52
C TRP A 359 19.92 6.06 -7.57
N LEU A 360 19.36 5.76 -8.73
CA LEU A 360 19.19 6.73 -9.81
C LEU A 360 18.26 7.89 -9.39
N SER A 361 17.22 7.60 -8.60
CA SER A 361 16.23 8.59 -8.13
C SER A 361 16.56 9.18 -6.74
N LYS A 362 17.81 9.10 -6.29
CA LYS A 362 18.17 9.60 -4.95
C LYS A 362 18.11 11.12 -4.85
N GLY A 363 17.62 11.61 -3.72
CA GLY A 363 17.58 13.03 -3.36
C GLY A 363 18.18 13.35 -1.99
N ASP A 364 18.37 12.35 -1.10
CA ASP A 364 18.92 12.46 0.26
C ASP A 364 17.98 13.12 1.28
N TYR A 365 17.09 12.30 1.83
CA TYR A 365 16.11 12.75 2.83
C TYR A 365 16.76 13.32 4.08
N LEU A 366 17.85 12.71 4.60
CA LEU A 366 18.44 13.14 5.88
C LEU A 366 18.99 14.55 5.81
N GLU A 367 19.64 14.92 4.70
CA GLU A 367 20.14 16.26 4.46
C GLU A 367 18.97 17.25 4.32
N ASN A 368 17.97 16.90 3.48
CA ASN A 368 16.79 17.74 3.28
C ASN A 368 16.00 17.95 4.57
N ARG A 369 15.85 16.91 5.40
CA ARG A 369 15.18 17.02 6.70
C ARG A 369 15.91 18.02 7.61
N LYS A 370 17.25 17.97 7.67
CA LYS A 370 18.06 18.91 8.45
C LYS A 370 17.82 20.34 8.01
N VAL A 371 17.90 20.60 6.70
CA VAL A 371 17.70 21.95 6.12
C VAL A 371 16.28 22.46 6.41
N ILE A 372 15.25 21.61 6.30
CA ILE A 372 13.86 21.97 6.64
C ILE A 372 13.71 22.25 8.14
N THR A 373 14.35 21.46 9.01
CA THR A 373 14.28 21.68 10.46
C THR A 373 14.86 23.05 10.82
N GLU A 374 16.06 23.36 10.33
CA GLU A 374 16.71 24.65 10.52
C GLU A 374 15.86 25.84 9.98
N PHE A 375 15.24 25.65 8.81
CA PHE A 375 14.33 26.64 8.24
C PHE A 375 13.12 26.90 9.15
N LEU A 376 12.43 25.86 9.61
CA LEU A 376 11.24 26.00 10.45
C LEU A 376 11.57 26.58 11.84
N GLU A 377 12.75 26.30 12.39
CA GLU A 377 13.26 26.88 13.63
C GLU A 377 13.56 28.37 13.45
N ASN A 378 14.26 28.77 12.38
CA ASN A 378 14.58 30.16 12.08
C ASN A 378 13.33 31.02 11.82
N GLU A 379 12.27 30.41 11.25
CA GLU A 379 10.98 31.10 11.04
C GLU A 379 10.08 31.07 12.31
N ASN A 380 10.48 30.36 13.38
CA ASN A 380 9.69 30.15 14.61
C ASN A 380 8.32 29.47 14.36
N ILE A 381 8.25 28.54 13.39
CA ILE A 381 7.03 27.85 13.00
C ILE A 381 7.12 26.33 13.12
N LYS A 382 8.16 25.77 13.72
CA LYS A 382 8.40 24.34 13.80
C LYS A 382 7.26 23.59 14.50
N ASP A 383 6.70 24.16 15.57
CA ASP A 383 5.66 23.53 16.38
C ASP A 383 4.28 24.17 16.16
N GLU A 384 4.19 25.11 15.23
CA GLU A 384 2.98 25.85 14.93
C GLU A 384 2.15 25.16 13.84
N THR A 385 0.84 25.45 13.82
CA THR A 385 -0.01 25.04 12.69
C THR A 385 0.33 25.87 11.46
N ILE A 386 0.71 25.21 10.38
CA ILE A 386 1.14 25.81 9.12
C ILE A 386 0.11 25.57 8.03
N LYS A 387 -0.25 26.61 7.28
CA LYS A 387 -0.93 26.48 5.99
C LYS A 387 0.10 26.46 4.88
N PHE A 388 -0.05 25.53 3.91
CA PHE A 388 0.74 25.53 2.69
C PHE A 388 -0.16 25.77 1.49
N TYR A 389 0.09 26.86 0.79
CA TYR A 389 -0.72 27.22 -0.38
C TYR A 389 -0.28 26.48 -1.63
N LEU A 390 -1.23 25.85 -2.29
CA LEU A 390 -1.10 25.26 -3.63
C LEU A 390 -1.97 26.05 -4.61
N LYS A 391 -1.42 26.34 -5.79
CA LYS A 391 -2.15 27.05 -6.85
C LYS A 391 -3.28 26.19 -7.45
N SER A 392 -3.03 24.89 -7.61
CA SER A 392 -4.01 23.88 -8.06
C SER A 392 -3.61 22.50 -7.57
N GLU A 393 -4.54 21.54 -7.59
CA GLU A 393 -4.24 20.13 -7.29
C GLU A 393 -3.30 19.48 -8.32
N GLU A 394 -3.26 20.02 -9.55
CA GLU A 394 -2.42 19.53 -10.65
C GLU A 394 -0.96 19.96 -10.54
N SER A 395 -0.63 20.91 -9.63
CA SER A 395 0.75 21.34 -9.42
C SER A 395 1.53 20.33 -8.56
N GLY A 396 1.79 19.15 -9.12
CA GLY A 396 2.49 18.05 -8.45
C GLY A 396 3.83 18.42 -7.84
N ASP A 397 4.56 19.36 -8.45
CA ASP A 397 5.84 19.85 -7.94
C ASP A 397 5.70 20.76 -6.69
N ASP A 398 4.60 21.47 -6.57
CA ASP A 398 4.40 22.39 -5.44
C ASP A 398 4.12 21.62 -4.14
N ILE A 399 3.41 20.50 -4.21
CA ILE A 399 3.06 19.71 -3.03
C ILE A 399 4.27 18.98 -2.44
N GLN A 400 5.32 18.69 -3.23
CA GLN A 400 6.51 17.97 -2.76
C GLN A 400 7.21 18.70 -1.59
N THR A 401 7.22 20.04 -1.61
CA THR A 401 7.76 20.84 -0.53
C THR A 401 6.91 20.70 0.74
N ALA A 402 5.57 20.71 0.62
CA ALA A 402 4.66 20.46 1.75
C ALA A 402 4.82 19.05 2.32
N GLU A 403 4.99 18.04 1.47
CA GLU A 403 5.25 16.65 1.88
C GLU A 403 6.54 16.54 2.69
N LEU A 404 7.62 17.23 2.28
CA LEU A 404 8.88 17.26 3.02
C LEU A 404 8.72 17.98 4.36
N ILE A 405 8.07 19.15 4.38
CA ILE A 405 7.80 19.89 5.61
C ILE A 405 6.98 19.06 6.60
N SER A 406 5.98 18.30 6.12
CA SER A 406 5.13 17.46 6.96
C SER A 406 5.89 16.37 7.74
N THR A 407 7.09 16.01 7.26
CA THR A 407 7.95 15.02 7.95
C THR A 407 8.64 15.61 9.19
N VAL A 408 8.67 16.94 9.33
CA VAL A 408 9.26 17.65 10.47
C VAL A 408 8.18 18.31 11.32
N ASN A 409 7.20 18.96 10.66
CA ASN A 409 6.03 19.54 11.32
C ASN A 409 4.75 18.92 10.76
N PRO A 410 4.17 17.91 11.45
CA PRO A 410 2.95 17.25 11.01
C PRO A 410 1.69 18.12 11.12
N LYS A 411 1.72 19.28 11.79
CA LYS A 411 0.59 20.22 11.91
C LYS A 411 0.35 21.04 10.62
N ILE A 412 1.00 20.69 9.52
CA ILE A 412 0.79 21.31 8.21
C ILE A 412 -0.50 20.84 7.54
N TYR A 413 -1.21 21.76 6.88
CA TYR A 413 -2.31 21.44 5.98
C TYR A 413 -2.28 22.29 4.72
N VAL A 414 -2.83 21.75 3.63
CA VAL A 414 -2.85 22.37 2.32
C VAL A 414 -4.07 23.28 2.18
N THR A 415 -3.91 24.43 1.55
CA THR A 415 -4.98 25.37 1.18
C THR A 415 -4.86 25.77 -0.29
N PHE A 416 -6.01 25.93 -0.97
CA PHE A 416 -6.11 26.43 -2.35
C PHE A 416 -6.63 27.87 -2.41
N GLN A 417 -6.82 28.55 -1.25
CA GLN A 417 -7.38 29.88 -1.20
C GLN A 417 -6.27 30.94 -1.28
N PRO A 418 -6.19 31.74 -2.37
CA PRO A 418 -5.14 32.73 -2.56
C PRO A 418 -5.10 33.79 -1.46
N LYS A 419 -6.25 34.17 -0.86
CA LYS A 419 -6.32 35.10 0.26
C LYS A 419 -5.52 34.66 1.50
N ASP A 420 -5.31 33.34 1.64
CA ASP A 420 -4.54 32.82 2.76
C ASP A 420 -3.06 33.18 2.66
N THR A 421 -2.53 33.44 1.44
CA THR A 421 -1.12 33.81 1.24
C THR A 421 -0.75 35.14 1.91
N LEU A 422 -1.73 35.98 2.24
CA LEU A 422 -1.52 37.25 2.96
C LEU A 422 -1.31 37.06 4.47
N GLN A 423 -1.50 35.85 4.99
CA GLN A 423 -1.31 35.53 6.40
C GLN A 423 0.15 35.16 6.70
N ASN A 424 0.70 35.57 7.83
CA ASN A 424 2.11 35.35 8.19
C ASN A 424 2.53 33.88 8.29
N LYS A 425 1.60 32.97 8.64
CA LYS A 425 1.87 31.53 8.82
C LYS A 425 1.54 30.70 7.58
N VAL A 426 1.43 31.32 6.40
CA VAL A 426 1.21 30.62 5.14
C VAL A 426 2.52 30.52 4.37
N LEU A 427 2.87 29.28 4.04
CA LEU A 427 4.02 28.96 3.20
C LEU A 427 3.60 28.73 1.75
N THR A 428 4.51 29.03 0.85
CA THR A 428 4.45 28.64 -0.56
C THR A 428 5.77 27.97 -0.94
N LYS A 429 5.80 27.18 -1.99
CA LYS A 429 7.05 26.61 -2.52
C LYS A 429 8.10 27.68 -2.75
N HIS A 430 7.73 28.79 -3.40
CA HIS A 430 8.64 29.88 -3.67
C HIS A 430 9.24 30.51 -2.40
N LYS A 431 8.42 30.73 -1.35
CA LYS A 431 8.89 31.28 -0.07
C LYS A 431 9.90 30.36 0.60
N VAL A 432 9.72 29.04 0.51
CA VAL A 432 10.63 28.04 1.07
C VAL A 432 11.92 27.96 0.23
N GLU A 433 11.80 27.72 -1.08
CA GLU A 433 12.96 27.54 -1.96
C GLU A 433 13.81 28.82 -2.15
N SER A 434 13.27 30.01 -1.87
CA SER A 434 14.05 31.26 -1.83
C SER A 434 15.01 31.34 -0.64
N LYS A 435 14.75 30.58 0.44
CA LYS A 435 15.54 30.63 1.69
C LYS A 435 16.44 29.40 1.87
N ILE A 436 16.05 28.25 1.31
CA ILE A 436 16.76 26.98 1.46
C ILE A 436 16.87 26.23 0.14
N ARG A 437 17.92 25.41 0.03
CA ARG A 437 18.11 24.52 -1.11
C ARG A 437 17.78 23.09 -0.73
N ILE A 438 16.76 22.52 -1.39
CA ILE A 438 16.38 21.12 -1.26
C ILE A 438 17.10 20.30 -2.34
N LYS A 439 17.70 19.18 -1.95
CA LYS A 439 18.34 18.23 -2.84
C LYS A 439 17.27 17.36 -3.51
N LYS A 440 16.99 17.64 -4.77
CA LYS A 440 15.98 16.94 -5.57
C LYS A 440 16.51 15.65 -6.19
N ASN A 441 15.61 14.80 -6.66
CA ASN A 441 15.94 13.61 -7.43
C ASN A 441 16.72 13.95 -8.71
N ASN A 442 17.62 13.05 -9.10
CA ASN A 442 18.39 13.19 -10.35
C ASN A 442 17.54 13.01 -11.63
N TYR A 443 16.28 12.60 -11.49
CA TYR A 443 15.33 12.34 -12.60
C TYR A 443 14.33 13.47 -12.85
N GLN A 444 14.55 14.63 -12.28
CA GLN A 444 13.73 15.82 -12.55
C GLN A 444 14.44 16.80 -13.46
#